data_a78ff65fb7ae3976e4cf4f440d5968fd
#
_entry.id   a78ff65fb7ae3976e4cf4f440d5968fd
#
_cell.length_a   1.000
_cell.length_b   1.000
_cell.length_c   1.000
_cell.angle_alpha   90.00
_cell.angle_beta   90.00
_cell.angle_gamma   90.00
#
_symmetry.space_group_name_H-M   'P 1'
#
loop_
_entity.id
_entity.type
_entity.pdbx_description
1 polymer ?
#
loop_
_entity_poly.entity_id
_entity_poly.type
_entity_poly.pdbx_seq_one_letter_code
_entity_poly.pdbx_strand_id
1 'polypeptide(L)'
;MIEGAASRETIEFLLTCSGFTGEPMVDQIPNLGRESEMLSEIGLSSMSELFSNIPEGVRRKNPLPLPPPQSEEQILEDARRLLGANVDLDSRPSFLSAGLARNFVPSMVPMLATRGEFLTSYTPYQPEVSQGMLQAMWEFQTMVSELVGLPISNVSMYDASTAAAEAITCAVRVKSKKATDPNSVFVSELVPPHRLSVIRNYTQGVGIELRILPHNDDGSLDMELASSAAGSSAVYVEQPNALGILDEGLMGLKEVIGDSTALIVGVDAVSLGLVEPPGHWGADIVVGEGQPFGIGPTGGGPIYGIFACTKEFLRLMPGRIVGQSIDTEGKTAYTLTLSTREQHIRRHRATSNICSNETLIALMGAMHMSLLGPEGLEKLATRISSSTYAVMEAVTKIPGVELVNPGGAFFREFAIRLPGPAKDALSSMDASGVLGGFDLGNWWEEMSDCLLIGCDEGITESDISSLVDALGAWSGGVE
;
A
#
# COMPACT_ATOMS: atom_id res chain seq x y z
N MET A 1 -2.41 36.45 41.97
CA MET A 1 -1.49 37.52 41.49
C MET A 1 -0.08 37.01 41.70
N ILE A 2 0.52 36.48 40.66
CA ILE A 2 1.95 36.25 40.59
C ILE A 2 2.40 37.11 39.41
N GLU A 3 2.71 38.36 39.70
CA GLU A 3 3.51 39.22 38.83
C GLU A 3 4.96 38.76 38.93
N GLY A 4 5.42 38.15 37.87
CA GLY A 4 6.81 37.78 37.66
C GLY A 4 7.09 37.75 36.18
N ALA A 5 6.83 38.88 35.49
CA ALA A 5 7.36 39.05 34.15
C ALA A 5 8.90 39.02 34.25
N ALA A 6 9.51 37.96 33.71
CA ALA A 6 10.94 37.91 33.58
C ALA A 6 11.42 39.20 32.86
N SER A 7 12.43 39.86 33.41
CA SER A 7 12.96 41.08 32.80
C SER A 7 13.44 40.76 31.36
N ARG A 8 13.42 41.76 30.49
CA ARG A 8 13.93 41.63 29.11
C ARG A 8 15.36 41.07 29.07
N GLU A 9 16.18 41.43 30.08
CA GLU A 9 17.53 40.90 30.25
C GLU A 9 17.56 39.40 30.61
N THR A 10 16.57 38.91 31.41
CA THR A 10 16.44 37.48 31.74
C THR A 10 16.01 36.68 30.54
N ILE A 11 15.15 37.24 29.68
CA ILE A 11 14.73 36.62 28.42
C ILE A 11 15.89 36.60 27.42
N GLU A 12 16.65 37.69 27.29
CA GLU A 12 17.86 37.74 26.46
C GLU A 12 18.95 36.79 26.98
N PHE A 13 19.10 36.64 28.30
CA PHE A 13 20.04 35.70 28.91
C PHE A 13 19.60 34.24 28.65
N LEU A 14 18.31 33.91 28.76
CA LEU A 14 17.79 32.58 28.45
C LEU A 14 17.89 32.27 26.96
N LEU A 15 17.68 33.24 26.10
CA LEU A 15 17.85 33.08 24.65
C LEU A 15 19.34 32.91 24.27
N THR A 16 20.26 33.59 24.96
CA THR A 16 21.70 33.39 24.75
C THR A 16 22.22 32.08 25.35
N CYS A 17 21.69 31.63 26.48
CA CYS A 17 22.05 30.33 27.06
C CYS A 17 21.41 29.14 26.30
N SER A 18 20.31 29.36 25.56
CA SER A 18 19.66 28.32 24.75
C SER A 18 20.19 28.18 23.33
N GLY A 19 21.21 28.98 22.94
CA GLY A 19 21.70 28.98 21.56
C GLY A 19 20.72 29.57 20.53
N PHE A 20 19.63 30.19 20.97
CA PHE A 20 18.62 30.86 20.14
C PHE A 20 18.90 32.37 19.97
N THR A 21 20.14 32.75 19.84
CA THR A 21 20.48 34.08 19.33
C THR A 21 20.40 34.01 17.81
N GLY A 22 19.36 34.35 17.16
CA GLY A 22 19.18 34.62 15.70
C GLY A 22 20.29 34.36 14.69
N GLU A 23 21.42 33.88 15.11
CA GLU A 23 22.45 33.29 14.30
C GLU A 23 22.03 31.83 14.02
N PRO A 24 22.01 31.43 12.77
CA PRO A 24 21.69 30.04 12.41
C PRO A 24 22.64 29.11 13.19
N MET A 25 22.22 27.85 13.43
CA MET A 25 23.06 26.77 13.99
C MET A 25 24.22 26.47 13.03
N VAL A 26 25.19 27.31 13.00
CA VAL A 26 26.14 27.49 11.93
C VAL A 26 27.39 26.65 12.15
N ASP A 27 27.65 26.21 13.36
CA ASP A 27 28.82 25.43 13.74
C ASP A 27 28.82 24.01 13.09
N GLN A 28 27.68 23.57 12.55
CA GLN A 28 27.56 22.29 11.89
C GLN A 28 27.71 22.37 10.37
N ILE A 29 27.78 23.59 9.79
CA ILE A 29 28.02 23.79 8.36
C ILE A 29 29.53 23.97 8.16
N PRO A 30 30.23 23.00 7.51
CA PRO A 30 31.65 23.13 7.25
C PRO A 30 31.91 24.35 6.37
N ASN A 31 33.05 25.03 6.61
CA ASN A 31 33.54 26.19 5.85
C ASN A 31 32.68 27.47 5.96
N LEU A 32 31.85 27.61 6.97
CA LEU A 32 31.17 28.86 7.20
C LEU A 32 32.16 30.00 7.47
N GLY A 33 31.90 31.18 6.89
CA GLY A 33 32.82 32.34 6.97
C GLY A 33 34.00 32.25 6.01
N ARG A 34 34.11 31.16 5.21
CA ARG A 34 35.13 31.00 4.18
C ARG A 34 34.60 31.19 2.75
N GLU A 35 33.41 31.74 2.59
CA GLU A 35 32.74 31.94 1.31
C GLU A 35 33.59 32.74 0.31
N SER A 36 34.25 33.80 0.79
CA SER A 36 35.11 34.64 -0.07
C SER A 36 36.34 33.88 -0.59
N GLU A 37 36.95 33.04 0.26
CA GLU A 37 38.08 32.19 -0.11
C GLU A 37 37.64 31.14 -1.16
N MET A 38 36.52 30.48 -0.90
CA MET A 38 35.96 29.48 -1.80
C MET A 38 35.57 30.08 -3.16
N LEU A 39 34.97 31.27 -3.18
CA LEU A 39 34.63 31.99 -4.41
C LEU A 39 35.90 32.37 -5.18
N SER A 40 36.93 32.83 -4.48
CA SER A 40 38.21 33.19 -5.08
C SER A 40 38.89 31.98 -5.76
N GLU A 41 38.84 30.80 -5.15
CA GLU A 41 39.40 29.57 -5.72
C GLU A 41 38.76 29.15 -7.05
N ILE A 42 37.47 29.46 -7.22
CA ILE A 42 36.72 29.19 -8.46
C ILE A 42 36.68 30.40 -9.40
N GLY A 43 37.43 31.45 -9.09
CA GLY A 43 37.57 32.66 -9.94
C GLY A 43 36.34 33.58 -9.89
N LEU A 44 35.55 33.54 -8.85
CA LEU A 44 34.35 34.39 -8.63
C LEU A 44 34.60 35.38 -7.48
N SER A 45 33.91 36.52 -7.52
CA SER A 45 34.00 37.56 -6.52
C SER A 45 32.73 37.68 -5.63
N SER A 46 31.64 37.08 -6.05
CA SER A 46 30.38 37.14 -5.31
C SER A 46 29.50 35.89 -5.50
N MET A 47 28.68 35.60 -4.49
CA MET A 47 27.66 34.54 -4.59
C MET A 47 26.70 34.72 -5.77
N SER A 48 26.43 35.97 -6.17
CA SER A 48 25.52 36.24 -7.28
C SER A 48 26.08 35.79 -8.65
N GLU A 49 27.41 35.71 -8.79
CA GLU A 49 28.07 35.25 -10.01
C GLU A 49 27.90 33.75 -10.25
N LEU A 50 27.68 32.96 -9.19
CA LEU A 50 27.34 31.53 -9.29
C LEU A 50 26.08 31.30 -10.12
N PHE A 51 25.19 32.28 -10.18
CA PHE A 51 23.91 32.22 -10.89
C PHE A 51 23.93 33.00 -12.22
N SER A 52 25.12 33.32 -12.76
CA SER A 52 25.27 34.10 -14.01
C SER A 52 24.65 33.41 -15.23
N ASN A 53 24.46 32.07 -15.19
CA ASN A 53 23.74 31.31 -16.20
C ASN A 53 22.21 31.54 -16.19
N ILE A 54 21.66 32.19 -15.14
CA ILE A 54 20.24 32.53 -15.08
C ILE A 54 20.08 33.96 -15.61
N PRO A 55 19.29 34.18 -16.70
CA PRO A 55 19.07 35.51 -17.24
C PRO A 55 18.51 36.46 -16.17
N GLU A 56 19.04 37.67 -16.09
CA GLU A 56 18.67 38.65 -15.05
C GLU A 56 17.16 38.97 -15.03
N GLY A 57 16.52 38.98 -16.18
CA GLY A 57 15.07 39.25 -16.32
C GLY A 57 14.16 38.21 -15.66
N VAL A 58 14.65 36.98 -15.48
CA VAL A 58 13.87 35.86 -14.84
C VAL A 58 14.37 35.58 -13.43
N ARG A 59 15.45 36.23 -12.99
CA ARG A 59 15.97 36.09 -11.65
C ARG A 59 15.02 36.72 -10.63
N ARG A 60 14.72 35.98 -9.56
CA ARG A 60 13.90 36.50 -8.47
C ARG A 60 14.60 37.70 -7.79
N LYS A 61 13.92 38.83 -7.70
CA LYS A 61 14.45 40.06 -7.07
C LYS A 61 14.05 40.21 -5.61
N ASN A 62 12.90 39.62 -5.24
CA ASN A 62 12.37 39.70 -3.89
C ASN A 62 12.48 38.35 -3.16
N PRO A 63 12.67 38.35 -1.85
CA PRO A 63 12.57 37.13 -1.05
C PRO A 63 11.22 36.44 -1.26
N LEU A 64 11.16 35.12 -0.98
CA LEU A 64 9.92 34.40 -0.92
C LEU A 64 9.02 35.03 0.15
N PRO A 65 7.71 35.24 -0.11
CA PRO A 65 6.78 35.74 0.88
C PRO A 65 6.39 34.61 1.86
N LEU A 66 7.38 34.13 2.61
CA LEU A 66 7.19 33.11 3.64
C LEU A 66 6.78 33.78 4.95
N PRO A 67 5.93 33.15 5.75
CA PRO A 67 5.65 33.60 7.09
C PRO A 67 6.95 33.60 7.93
N PRO A 68 7.02 34.39 8.99
CA PRO A 68 8.16 34.35 9.90
C PRO A 68 8.28 32.95 10.57
N PRO A 69 9.48 32.60 11.07
CA PRO A 69 9.66 31.38 11.82
C PRO A 69 8.78 31.37 13.08
N GLN A 70 8.26 30.19 13.41
CA GLN A 70 7.43 29.97 14.58
C GLN A 70 8.18 29.09 15.59
N SER A 71 7.79 29.16 16.86
CA SER A 71 8.26 28.21 17.87
C SER A 71 7.62 26.82 17.64
N GLU A 72 8.25 25.77 18.16
CA GLU A 72 7.72 24.41 18.11
C GLU A 72 6.30 24.35 18.69
N GLU A 73 6.03 25.03 19.80
CA GLU A 73 4.71 25.10 20.43
C GLU A 73 3.65 25.69 19.48
N GLN A 74 3.98 26.79 18.79
CA GLN A 74 3.08 27.42 17.81
C GLN A 74 2.82 26.50 16.62
N ILE A 75 3.85 25.80 16.12
CA ILE A 75 3.70 24.83 15.02
C ILE A 75 2.79 23.67 15.44
N LEU A 76 2.96 23.15 16.66
CA LEU A 76 2.12 22.07 17.19
C LEU A 76 0.66 22.52 17.37
N GLU A 77 0.43 23.75 17.81
CA GLU A 77 -0.92 24.32 17.95
C GLU A 77 -1.59 24.49 16.58
N ASP A 78 -0.87 25.05 15.61
CA ASP A 78 -1.37 25.18 14.23
C ASP A 78 -1.65 23.82 13.58
N ALA A 79 -0.77 22.84 13.79
CA ALA A 79 -0.97 21.48 13.31
C ALA A 79 -2.23 20.84 13.93
N ARG A 80 -2.42 20.95 15.26
CA ARG A 80 -3.64 20.44 15.93
C ARG A 80 -4.90 21.11 15.38
N ARG A 81 -4.87 22.42 15.17
CA ARG A 81 -6.01 23.16 14.60
C ARG A 81 -6.33 22.73 13.18
N LEU A 82 -5.34 22.57 12.31
CA LEU A 82 -5.51 22.15 10.93
C LEU A 82 -5.97 20.68 10.83
N LEU A 83 -5.29 19.79 11.56
CA LEU A 83 -5.59 18.36 11.54
C LEU A 83 -6.90 18.02 12.26
N GLY A 84 -7.31 18.84 13.25
CA GLY A 84 -8.59 18.69 13.95
C GLY A 84 -9.83 18.92 13.09
N ALA A 85 -9.66 19.41 11.84
CA ALA A 85 -10.73 19.45 10.85
C ALA A 85 -10.98 18.09 10.14
N ASN A 86 -10.05 17.14 10.27
CA ASN A 86 -10.23 15.80 9.74
C ASN A 86 -11.17 14.98 10.64
N VAL A 87 -11.87 14.05 10.00
CA VAL A 87 -12.65 13.04 10.72
C VAL A 87 -11.74 11.88 11.10
N ASP A 88 -11.67 11.59 12.38
CA ASP A 88 -10.95 10.43 12.90
C ASP A 88 -11.81 9.17 12.72
N LEU A 89 -11.22 8.13 12.15
CA LEU A 89 -11.90 6.84 11.93
C LEU A 89 -12.28 6.13 13.24
N ASP A 90 -11.61 6.46 14.36
CA ASP A 90 -11.95 5.90 15.68
C ASP A 90 -13.10 6.65 16.35
N SER A 91 -13.48 7.83 15.85
CA SER A 91 -14.57 8.65 16.41
C SER A 91 -15.94 8.38 15.80
N ARG A 92 -16.03 7.61 14.72
CA ARG A 92 -17.26 7.30 13.98
C ARG A 92 -17.29 5.85 13.52
N PRO A 93 -18.47 5.20 13.48
CA PRO A 93 -18.65 3.94 12.76
C PRO A 93 -18.16 4.08 11.34
N SER A 94 -17.26 3.20 10.90
CA SER A 94 -16.62 3.26 9.60
C SER A 94 -16.77 1.93 8.85
N PHE A 95 -17.36 2.01 7.65
CA PHE A 95 -17.54 0.90 6.72
C PHE A 95 -16.83 1.19 5.39
N LEU A 96 -15.75 1.97 5.46
CA LEU A 96 -14.93 2.28 4.30
C LEU A 96 -14.35 1.01 3.68
N SER A 97 -14.19 1.03 2.37
CA SER A 97 -13.86 -0.14 1.54
C SER A 97 -13.00 0.27 0.34
N ALA A 98 -13.04 -0.48 -0.73
CA ALA A 98 -12.28 -0.24 -1.97
C ALA A 98 -10.77 -0.33 -1.77
N GLY A 99 -10.35 -1.29 -0.93
CA GLY A 99 -8.95 -1.55 -0.59
C GLY A 99 -8.44 -0.81 0.65
N LEU A 100 -9.24 0.11 1.24
CA LEU A 100 -8.91 0.69 2.54
C LEU A 100 -9.31 -0.27 3.65
N ALA A 101 -8.33 -0.73 4.43
CA ALA A 101 -8.55 -1.60 5.58
C ALA A 101 -8.11 -0.90 6.87
N ARG A 102 -9.06 -0.72 7.80
CA ARG A 102 -8.77 -0.29 9.17
C ARG A 102 -8.45 -1.52 10.01
N ASN A 103 -7.17 -1.90 10.06
CA ASN A 103 -6.73 -2.97 10.92
C ASN A 103 -6.10 -2.41 12.20
N PHE A 104 -6.36 -3.06 13.34
CA PHE A 104 -5.73 -2.69 14.59
C PHE A 104 -4.24 -3.00 14.56
N VAL A 105 -3.42 -1.98 14.82
CA VAL A 105 -1.96 -2.13 14.91
C VAL A 105 -1.55 -2.11 16.37
N PRO A 106 -0.99 -3.22 16.91
CA PRO A 106 -0.49 -3.24 18.27
C PRO A 106 0.58 -2.17 18.51
N SER A 107 0.51 -1.45 19.63
CA SER A 107 1.44 -0.36 19.97
C SER A 107 2.91 -0.79 20.00
N MET A 108 3.19 -2.07 20.19
CA MET A 108 4.53 -2.64 20.13
C MET A 108 5.16 -2.52 18.73
N VAL A 109 4.36 -2.57 17.65
CA VAL A 109 4.86 -2.48 16.28
C VAL A 109 5.56 -1.14 16.02
N PRO A 110 4.90 0.03 16.14
CA PRO A 110 5.56 1.31 15.96
C PRO A 110 6.66 1.56 17.01
N MET A 111 6.51 1.06 18.25
CA MET A 111 7.53 1.18 19.28
C MET A 111 8.83 0.48 18.89
N LEU A 112 8.76 -0.73 18.33
CA LEU A 112 9.94 -1.45 17.86
C LEU A 112 10.51 -0.84 16.58
N ALA A 113 9.66 -0.47 15.63
CA ALA A 113 10.09 0.08 14.34
C ALA A 113 10.82 1.43 14.48
N THR A 114 10.46 2.23 15.50
CA THR A 114 11.10 3.53 15.76
C THR A 114 12.40 3.43 16.56
N ARG A 115 12.87 2.25 16.92
CA ARG A 115 14.19 2.05 17.52
C ARG A 115 15.28 2.45 16.51
N GLY A 116 16.33 3.07 17.00
CA GLY A 116 17.43 3.58 16.17
C GLY A 116 18.04 2.54 15.24
N GLU A 117 18.08 1.28 15.65
CA GLU A 117 18.64 0.16 14.88
C GLU A 117 17.89 -0.09 13.56
N PHE A 118 16.58 0.17 13.53
CA PHE A 118 15.75 0.05 12.31
C PHE A 118 15.53 1.40 11.64
N LEU A 119 15.16 2.44 12.41
CA LEU A 119 14.75 3.74 11.89
C LEU A 119 15.86 4.44 11.10
N THR A 120 17.10 4.35 11.53
CA THR A 120 18.23 5.02 10.88
C THR A 120 18.84 4.23 9.74
N SER A 121 18.42 2.98 9.53
CA SER A 121 18.91 2.14 8.44
C SER A 121 18.19 2.50 7.14
N TYR A 122 18.97 2.83 6.09
CA TYR A 122 18.41 3.09 4.76
C TYR A 122 18.44 1.84 3.89
N THR A 123 19.62 1.48 3.41
CA THR A 123 19.83 0.28 2.58
C THR A 123 21.04 -0.47 3.09
N PRO A 124 20.90 -1.76 3.44
CA PRO A 124 21.99 -2.54 4.02
C PRO A 124 22.96 -3.06 2.94
N TYR A 125 23.63 -2.16 2.22
CA TYR A 125 24.60 -2.51 1.19
C TYR A 125 25.88 -3.17 1.74
N GLN A 126 26.27 -2.81 2.98
CA GLN A 126 27.41 -3.39 3.66
C GLN A 126 26.95 -4.47 4.63
N PRO A 127 26.96 -5.75 4.24
CA PRO A 127 26.46 -6.82 5.07
C PRO A 127 27.22 -6.96 6.40
N GLU A 128 28.50 -6.58 6.42
CA GLU A 128 29.37 -6.68 7.59
C GLU A 128 28.84 -5.90 8.81
N VAL A 129 28.14 -4.80 8.58
CA VAL A 129 27.60 -3.90 9.61
C VAL A 129 26.08 -3.90 9.66
N SER A 130 25.41 -4.75 8.88
CA SER A 130 23.94 -4.72 8.69
C SER A 130 23.28 -6.08 8.89
N GLN A 131 23.93 -7.01 9.60
CA GLN A 131 23.42 -8.38 9.74
C GLN A 131 22.04 -8.45 10.39
N GLY A 132 21.77 -7.65 11.44
CA GLY A 132 20.46 -7.61 12.08
C GLY A 132 19.35 -7.11 11.17
N MET A 133 19.61 -6.07 10.40
CA MET A 133 18.65 -5.54 9.42
C MET A 133 18.39 -6.53 8.29
N LEU A 134 19.44 -7.15 7.76
CA LEU A 134 19.33 -8.17 6.72
C LEU A 134 18.58 -9.41 7.21
N GLN A 135 18.81 -9.83 8.46
CA GLN A 135 18.05 -10.93 9.06
C GLN A 135 16.57 -10.59 9.17
N ALA A 136 16.22 -9.40 9.65
CA ALA A 136 14.83 -8.97 9.74
C ALA A 136 14.14 -8.93 8.37
N MET A 137 14.86 -8.48 7.33
CA MET A 137 14.37 -8.53 5.94
C MET A 137 14.18 -9.98 5.44
N TRP A 138 15.08 -10.88 5.79
CA TRP A 138 14.97 -12.31 5.48
C TRP A 138 13.74 -12.94 6.16
N GLU A 139 13.51 -12.62 7.43
CA GLU A 139 12.34 -13.10 8.18
C GLU A 139 11.02 -12.59 7.54
N PHE A 140 10.97 -11.32 7.12
CA PHE A 140 9.84 -10.80 6.34
C PHE A 140 9.59 -11.61 5.07
N GLN A 141 10.64 -11.86 4.27
CA GLN A 141 10.51 -12.66 3.04
C GLN A 141 9.98 -14.07 3.33
N THR A 142 10.44 -14.68 4.43
CA THR A 142 10.00 -16.00 4.85
C THR A 142 8.53 -16.01 5.22
N MET A 143 8.09 -15.03 6.03
CA MET A 143 6.68 -14.91 6.44
C MET A 143 5.76 -14.70 5.23
N VAL A 144 6.14 -13.82 4.29
CA VAL A 144 5.35 -13.61 3.07
C VAL A 144 5.32 -14.88 2.22
N SER A 145 6.45 -15.57 2.06
CA SER A 145 6.52 -16.83 1.30
C SER A 145 5.60 -17.91 1.87
N GLU A 146 5.61 -18.11 3.18
CA GLU A 146 4.72 -19.04 3.87
C GLU A 146 3.26 -18.62 3.74
N LEU A 147 2.95 -17.32 3.93
CA LEU A 147 1.60 -16.79 3.85
C LEU A 147 0.93 -17.04 2.49
N VAL A 148 1.67 -16.87 1.40
CA VAL A 148 1.11 -16.98 0.04
C VAL A 148 1.35 -18.35 -0.61
N GLY A 149 2.08 -19.25 0.06
CA GLY A 149 2.40 -20.60 -0.44
C GLY A 149 3.40 -20.63 -1.59
N LEU A 150 4.28 -19.62 -1.73
CA LEU A 150 5.28 -19.53 -2.78
C LEU A 150 6.71 -19.48 -2.19
N PRO A 151 7.71 -20.08 -2.87
CA PRO A 151 9.03 -20.30 -2.28
C PRO A 151 9.91 -19.04 -2.20
N ILE A 152 9.55 -17.95 -2.84
CA ILE A 152 10.42 -16.78 -2.96
C ILE A 152 9.60 -15.51 -2.84
N SER A 153 9.99 -14.62 -1.92
CA SER A 153 9.48 -13.26 -1.81
C SER A 153 10.61 -12.24 -1.92
N ASN A 154 10.34 -11.03 -2.40
CA ASN A 154 11.22 -9.89 -2.22
C ASN A 154 10.95 -9.22 -0.87
N VAL A 155 11.71 -8.18 -0.54
CA VAL A 155 11.48 -7.47 0.72
C VAL A 155 10.18 -6.67 0.68
N SER A 156 9.96 -5.87 -0.38
CA SER A 156 8.67 -5.20 -0.61
C SER A 156 8.59 -4.58 -1.99
N MET A 157 7.36 -4.21 -2.37
CA MET A 157 7.01 -3.31 -3.46
C MET A 157 6.47 -2.01 -2.86
N TYR A 158 6.18 -1.00 -3.70
CA TYR A 158 5.62 0.28 -3.22
C TYR A 158 4.18 0.12 -2.72
N ASP A 159 3.36 -0.58 -3.47
CA ASP A 159 1.96 -0.90 -3.17
C ASP A 159 1.47 -2.10 -3.99
N ALA A 160 0.23 -2.53 -3.77
CA ALA A 160 -0.37 -3.63 -4.52
C ALA A 160 -0.49 -3.34 -6.02
N SER A 161 -0.75 -2.09 -6.42
CA SER A 161 -0.97 -1.74 -7.83
C SER A 161 0.33 -1.78 -8.62
N THR A 162 1.41 -1.24 -8.07
CA THR A 162 2.75 -1.37 -8.68
C THR A 162 3.27 -2.80 -8.62
N ALA A 163 2.95 -3.56 -7.56
CA ALA A 163 3.29 -4.99 -7.48
C ALA A 163 2.61 -5.79 -8.60
N ALA A 164 1.32 -5.55 -8.87
CA ALA A 164 0.58 -6.18 -9.96
C ALA A 164 1.16 -5.82 -11.34
N ALA A 165 1.45 -4.54 -11.56
CA ALA A 165 2.03 -4.09 -12.82
C ALA A 165 3.43 -4.67 -13.08
N GLU A 166 4.28 -4.72 -12.08
CA GLU A 166 5.61 -5.35 -12.14
C GLU A 166 5.51 -6.87 -12.30
N ALA A 167 4.52 -7.53 -11.68
CA ALA A 167 4.28 -8.96 -11.86
C ALA A 167 3.94 -9.29 -13.32
N ILE A 168 3.08 -8.49 -13.95
CA ILE A 168 2.71 -8.62 -15.35
C ILE A 168 3.95 -8.44 -16.25
N THR A 169 4.72 -7.37 -16.04
CA THR A 169 5.93 -7.14 -16.85
C THR A 169 6.99 -8.21 -16.65
N CYS A 170 7.13 -8.71 -15.41
CA CYS A 170 8.00 -9.85 -15.10
C CYS A 170 7.52 -11.13 -15.82
N ALA A 171 6.23 -11.43 -15.76
CA ALA A 171 5.64 -12.60 -16.39
C ALA A 171 5.83 -12.58 -17.93
N VAL A 172 5.57 -11.46 -18.58
CA VAL A 172 5.81 -11.30 -20.02
C VAL A 172 7.27 -11.58 -20.39
N ARG A 173 8.22 -11.04 -19.64
CA ARG A 173 9.66 -11.27 -19.90
C ARG A 173 10.09 -12.72 -19.72
N VAL A 174 9.47 -13.46 -18.80
CA VAL A 174 9.77 -14.88 -18.55
C VAL A 174 9.08 -15.78 -19.56
N LYS A 175 7.79 -15.55 -19.81
CA LYS A 175 6.94 -16.45 -20.62
C LYS A 175 6.99 -16.16 -22.11
N SER A 176 7.43 -14.97 -22.56
CA SER A 176 7.44 -14.58 -23.97
C SER A 176 8.08 -15.57 -24.94
N LYS A 177 9.03 -16.37 -24.48
CA LYS A 177 9.69 -17.41 -25.31
C LYS A 177 8.87 -18.70 -25.44
N LYS A 178 7.90 -18.91 -24.54
CA LYS A 178 7.08 -20.12 -24.47
C LYS A 178 5.64 -19.86 -24.92
N ALA A 179 5.20 -18.62 -24.81
CA ALA A 179 3.86 -18.18 -25.20
C ALA A 179 3.70 -18.17 -26.72
N THR A 180 2.51 -18.53 -27.19
CA THR A 180 2.12 -18.42 -28.62
C THR A 180 1.68 -17.01 -28.96
N ASP A 181 1.18 -16.25 -27.98
CA ASP A 181 0.86 -14.83 -28.05
C ASP A 181 1.64 -14.06 -26.93
N PRO A 182 2.94 -13.79 -27.19
CA PRO A 182 3.87 -13.37 -26.14
C PRO A 182 3.65 -11.95 -25.60
N ASN A 183 2.90 -11.12 -26.31
CA ASN A 183 2.65 -9.73 -25.91
C ASN A 183 1.25 -9.53 -25.31
N SER A 184 0.42 -10.57 -25.24
CA SER A 184 -0.90 -10.46 -24.63
C SER A 184 -0.91 -10.88 -23.16
N VAL A 185 -1.68 -10.15 -22.39
CA VAL A 185 -1.97 -10.42 -20.98
C VAL A 185 -3.47 -10.25 -20.76
N PHE A 186 -4.08 -11.23 -20.12
CA PHE A 186 -5.49 -11.17 -19.76
C PHE A 186 -5.63 -10.69 -18.32
N VAL A 187 -6.60 -9.80 -18.07
CA VAL A 187 -6.88 -9.20 -16.76
C VAL A 187 -8.36 -9.34 -16.47
N SER A 188 -8.72 -9.83 -15.29
CA SER A 188 -10.13 -9.91 -14.89
C SER A 188 -10.79 -8.53 -14.93
N GLU A 189 -12.03 -8.47 -15.40
CA GLU A 189 -12.85 -7.26 -15.38
C GLU A 189 -13.08 -6.72 -13.96
N LEU A 190 -13.15 -7.62 -12.98
CA LEU A 190 -13.31 -7.29 -11.56
C LEU A 190 -11.98 -7.01 -10.84
N VAL A 191 -11.00 -6.45 -11.55
CA VAL A 191 -9.85 -5.78 -10.95
C VAL A 191 -10.20 -4.30 -10.70
N PRO A 192 -9.92 -3.73 -9.51
CA PRO A 192 -10.23 -2.33 -9.23
C PRO A 192 -9.69 -1.38 -10.31
N PRO A 193 -10.49 -0.45 -10.85
CA PRO A 193 -10.08 0.42 -11.96
C PRO A 193 -8.82 1.24 -11.70
N HIS A 194 -8.59 1.67 -10.47
CA HIS A 194 -7.36 2.38 -10.10
C HIS A 194 -6.12 1.48 -10.28
N ARG A 195 -6.21 0.20 -9.93
CA ARG A 195 -5.13 -0.79 -10.14
C ARG A 195 -4.93 -1.07 -11.62
N LEU A 196 -6.03 -1.25 -12.36
CA LEU A 196 -5.98 -1.41 -13.82
C LEU A 196 -5.33 -0.21 -14.51
N SER A 197 -5.57 1.01 -14.01
CA SER A 197 -4.93 2.24 -14.51
C SER A 197 -3.40 2.19 -14.35
N VAL A 198 -2.89 1.73 -13.21
CA VAL A 198 -1.45 1.55 -12.98
C VAL A 198 -0.88 0.47 -13.90
N ILE A 199 -1.58 -0.68 -14.02
CA ILE A 199 -1.18 -1.76 -14.94
C ILE A 199 -1.08 -1.24 -16.37
N ARG A 200 -2.06 -0.48 -16.85
CA ARG A 200 -2.04 0.14 -18.19
C ARG A 200 -0.86 1.08 -18.38
N ASN A 201 -0.55 1.88 -17.36
CA ASN A 201 0.59 2.80 -17.42
C ASN A 201 1.93 2.06 -17.60
N TYR A 202 2.12 0.93 -16.93
CA TYR A 202 3.34 0.11 -17.05
C TYR A 202 3.43 -0.66 -18.36
N THR A 203 2.31 -1.07 -18.92
CA THR A 203 2.25 -1.98 -20.07
C THR A 203 2.24 -1.27 -21.42
N GLN A 204 1.61 -0.08 -21.51
CA GLN A 204 1.45 0.65 -22.77
C GLN A 204 2.77 1.03 -23.42
N GLY A 205 3.77 1.44 -22.64
CA GLY A 205 5.07 1.90 -23.15
C GLY A 205 5.98 0.79 -23.70
N VAL A 206 5.67 -0.47 -23.33
CA VAL A 206 6.44 -1.65 -23.74
C VAL A 206 5.69 -2.56 -24.71
N GLY A 207 4.54 -2.12 -25.20
CA GLY A 207 3.76 -2.81 -26.23
C GLY A 207 3.07 -4.11 -25.76
N ILE A 208 2.74 -4.20 -24.46
CA ILE A 208 1.93 -5.29 -23.92
C ILE A 208 0.44 -4.98 -24.15
N GLU A 209 -0.27 -5.88 -24.77
CA GLU A 209 -1.72 -5.79 -25.03
C GLU A 209 -2.47 -6.36 -23.83
N LEU A 210 -3.30 -5.53 -23.19
CA LEU A 210 -4.20 -5.95 -22.12
C LEU A 210 -5.57 -6.34 -22.71
N ARG A 211 -6.02 -7.56 -22.44
CA ARG A 211 -7.33 -8.09 -22.78
C ARG A 211 -8.12 -8.35 -21.51
N ILE A 212 -9.40 -7.99 -21.52
CA ILE A 212 -10.26 -8.15 -20.34
C ILE A 212 -10.93 -9.52 -20.40
N LEU A 213 -10.91 -10.22 -19.26
CA LEU A 213 -11.70 -11.42 -19.02
C LEU A 213 -12.99 -11.03 -18.32
N PRO A 214 -14.16 -11.31 -18.90
CA PRO A 214 -15.44 -10.98 -18.29
C PRO A 214 -15.73 -11.88 -17.08
N HIS A 215 -16.74 -11.49 -16.33
CA HIS A 215 -17.30 -12.24 -15.21
C HIS A 215 -18.74 -12.65 -15.49
N ASN A 216 -19.21 -13.66 -14.78
CA ASN A 216 -20.61 -14.08 -14.76
C ASN A 216 -21.45 -13.14 -13.89
N ASP A 217 -22.78 -13.25 -13.97
CA ASP A 217 -23.71 -12.44 -13.18
C ASP A 217 -23.53 -12.62 -11.66
N ASP A 218 -23.01 -13.76 -11.23
CA ASP A 218 -22.71 -14.05 -9.82
C ASP A 218 -21.37 -13.44 -9.34
N GLY A 219 -20.63 -12.78 -10.25
CA GLY A 219 -19.35 -12.16 -9.98
C GLY A 219 -18.16 -13.12 -10.02
N SER A 220 -18.34 -14.39 -10.39
CA SER A 220 -17.25 -15.33 -10.67
C SER A 220 -16.62 -15.06 -12.04
N LEU A 221 -15.35 -15.44 -12.22
CA LEU A 221 -14.69 -15.37 -13.53
C LEU A 221 -15.37 -16.30 -14.54
N ASP A 222 -15.60 -15.82 -15.76
CA ASP A 222 -16.05 -16.69 -16.85
C ASP A 222 -14.92 -17.66 -17.26
N MET A 223 -14.96 -18.87 -16.72
CA MET A 223 -13.95 -19.90 -16.94
C MET A 223 -13.93 -20.45 -18.38
N GLU A 224 -15.06 -20.39 -19.11
CA GLU A 224 -15.12 -20.81 -20.51
C GLU A 224 -14.31 -19.81 -21.37
N LEU A 225 -14.55 -18.52 -21.19
CA LEU A 225 -13.79 -17.46 -21.87
C LEU A 225 -12.35 -17.36 -21.37
N ALA A 226 -12.06 -17.69 -20.11
CA ALA A 226 -10.70 -17.74 -19.58
C ALA A 226 -9.81 -18.75 -20.32
N SER A 227 -10.38 -19.79 -20.93
CA SER A 227 -9.63 -20.72 -21.77
C SER A 227 -8.97 -20.05 -22.99
N SER A 228 -9.50 -18.93 -23.46
CA SER A 228 -8.92 -18.13 -24.55
C SER A 228 -7.59 -17.47 -24.18
N ALA A 229 -7.29 -17.38 -22.89
CA ALA A 229 -6.01 -16.85 -22.39
C ALA A 229 -4.86 -17.88 -22.48
N ALA A 230 -5.15 -19.14 -22.80
CA ALA A 230 -4.12 -20.15 -22.99
C ALA A 230 -3.15 -19.74 -24.10
N GLY A 231 -1.85 -19.79 -23.79
CA GLY A 231 -0.81 -19.36 -24.73
C GLY A 231 -0.48 -17.86 -24.71
N SER A 232 -1.18 -17.05 -23.93
CA SER A 232 -0.76 -15.70 -23.60
C SER A 232 0.42 -15.69 -22.61
N SER A 233 1.03 -14.55 -22.36
CA SER A 233 2.12 -14.45 -21.37
C SER A 233 1.65 -14.54 -19.93
N ALA A 234 0.48 -13.99 -19.61
CA ALA A 234 -0.06 -14.04 -18.26
C ALA A 234 -1.58 -13.83 -18.19
N VAL A 235 -2.15 -14.31 -17.10
CA VAL A 235 -3.49 -13.95 -16.60
C VAL A 235 -3.34 -13.33 -15.22
N TYR A 236 -4.02 -12.20 -14.97
CA TYR A 236 -4.11 -11.53 -13.68
C TYR A 236 -5.55 -11.55 -13.17
N VAL A 237 -5.73 -12.05 -11.96
CA VAL A 237 -7.01 -12.11 -11.23
C VAL A 237 -6.81 -11.63 -9.79
N GLU A 238 -7.88 -11.33 -9.08
CA GLU A 238 -7.86 -10.97 -7.65
C GLU A 238 -8.75 -11.87 -6.81
N GLN A 239 -8.30 -12.17 -5.60
CA GLN A 239 -8.98 -13.02 -4.62
C GLN A 239 -8.84 -12.41 -3.21
N PRO A 240 -9.88 -11.75 -2.65
CA PRO A 240 -11.18 -11.43 -3.25
C PRO A 240 -11.08 -10.47 -4.44
N ASN A 241 -12.10 -10.44 -5.31
CA ASN A 241 -12.18 -9.49 -6.42
C ASN A 241 -12.71 -8.12 -5.98
N ALA A 242 -12.87 -7.17 -6.92
CA ALA A 242 -13.28 -5.79 -6.64
C ALA A 242 -14.70 -5.65 -6.03
N LEU A 243 -15.53 -6.68 -6.09
CA LEU A 243 -16.84 -6.74 -5.42
C LEU A 243 -16.79 -7.47 -4.07
N GLY A 244 -15.59 -7.84 -3.61
CA GLY A 244 -15.36 -8.56 -2.35
C GLY A 244 -15.58 -10.07 -2.43
N ILE A 245 -15.82 -10.63 -3.63
CA ILE A 245 -16.18 -12.03 -3.83
C ILE A 245 -14.94 -12.91 -3.78
N LEU A 246 -15.05 -14.01 -3.02
CA LEU A 246 -14.13 -15.14 -3.04
C LEU A 246 -14.62 -16.14 -4.11
N ASP A 247 -13.89 -16.25 -5.22
CA ASP A 247 -14.25 -17.08 -6.37
C ASP A 247 -13.56 -18.44 -6.28
N GLU A 248 -14.33 -19.50 -6.00
CA GLU A 248 -13.83 -20.88 -5.93
C GLU A 248 -13.32 -21.38 -7.30
N GLY A 249 -13.85 -20.86 -8.42
CA GLY A 249 -13.46 -21.25 -9.77
C GLY A 249 -11.99 -20.96 -10.06
N LEU A 250 -11.41 -19.94 -9.44
CA LEU A 250 -10.01 -19.57 -9.64
C LEU A 250 -9.02 -20.68 -9.28
N MET A 251 -9.39 -21.61 -8.39
CA MET A 251 -8.52 -22.74 -8.01
C MET A 251 -8.27 -23.69 -9.20
N GLY A 252 -9.17 -23.74 -10.20
CA GLY A 252 -8.99 -24.49 -11.44
C GLY A 252 -8.37 -23.71 -12.59
N LEU A 253 -8.16 -22.40 -12.44
CA LEU A 253 -7.75 -21.52 -13.55
C LEU A 253 -6.40 -21.92 -14.16
N LYS A 254 -5.43 -22.35 -13.32
CA LYS A 254 -4.11 -22.78 -13.83
C LYS A 254 -4.19 -23.96 -14.78
N GLU A 255 -5.08 -24.91 -14.54
CA GLU A 255 -5.30 -26.05 -15.44
C GLU A 255 -5.88 -25.60 -16.78
N VAL A 256 -6.78 -24.61 -16.76
CA VAL A 256 -7.45 -24.06 -17.95
C VAL A 256 -6.47 -23.30 -18.85
N ILE A 257 -5.63 -22.43 -18.28
CA ILE A 257 -4.69 -21.59 -19.05
C ILE A 257 -3.37 -22.30 -19.39
N GLY A 258 -3.04 -23.38 -18.70
CA GLY A 258 -1.85 -24.21 -18.93
C GLY A 258 -0.52 -23.59 -18.48
N ASP A 259 0.57 -24.35 -18.58
CA ASP A 259 1.89 -23.98 -18.04
C ASP A 259 2.62 -22.89 -18.82
N SER A 260 2.27 -22.69 -20.10
CA SER A 260 2.87 -21.65 -20.94
C SER A 260 2.46 -20.23 -20.50
N THR A 261 1.33 -20.11 -19.83
CA THR A 261 0.74 -18.86 -19.36
C THR A 261 0.99 -18.71 -17.85
N ALA A 262 1.50 -17.58 -17.41
CA ALA A 262 1.68 -17.30 -15.98
C ALA A 262 0.35 -16.95 -15.33
N LEU A 263 0.04 -17.57 -14.19
CA LEU A 263 -1.05 -17.17 -13.32
C LEU A 263 -0.55 -16.20 -12.26
N ILE A 264 -1.09 -15.00 -12.26
CA ILE A 264 -0.79 -13.95 -11.29
C ILE A 264 -2.05 -13.68 -10.45
N VAL A 265 -1.94 -13.76 -9.13
CA VAL A 265 -3.07 -13.57 -8.23
C VAL A 265 -2.81 -12.40 -7.29
N GLY A 266 -3.70 -11.41 -7.31
CA GLY A 266 -3.78 -10.35 -6.29
C GLY A 266 -4.57 -10.86 -5.09
N VAL A 267 -4.09 -10.58 -3.87
CA VAL A 267 -4.72 -11.06 -2.64
C VAL A 267 -4.96 -9.96 -1.62
N ASP A 268 -6.02 -10.11 -0.82
CA ASP A 268 -6.07 -9.53 0.51
C ASP A 268 -5.24 -10.42 1.43
N ALA A 269 -4.12 -9.91 1.92
CA ALA A 269 -3.16 -10.73 2.68
C ALA A 269 -3.71 -11.28 3.99
N VAL A 270 -4.69 -10.61 4.63
CA VAL A 270 -5.33 -11.09 5.87
C VAL A 270 -6.32 -12.21 5.59
N SER A 271 -6.94 -12.24 4.39
CA SER A 271 -7.86 -13.32 4.02
C SER A 271 -7.18 -14.69 4.02
N LEU A 272 -5.88 -14.73 3.81
CA LEU A 272 -5.07 -15.96 3.80
C LEU A 272 -4.98 -16.66 5.17
N GLY A 273 -5.52 -16.05 6.22
CA GLY A 273 -5.80 -16.72 7.48
C GLY A 273 -6.98 -17.73 7.41
N LEU A 274 -7.82 -17.65 6.36
CA LEU A 274 -9.00 -18.51 6.14
C LEU A 274 -9.02 -19.15 4.76
N VAL A 275 -8.45 -18.47 3.76
CA VAL A 275 -8.51 -18.89 2.34
C VAL A 275 -7.22 -19.59 1.96
N GLU A 276 -7.33 -20.67 1.18
CA GLU A 276 -6.18 -21.42 0.69
C GLU A 276 -5.21 -20.50 -0.08
N PRO A 277 -3.91 -20.49 0.27
CA PRO A 277 -2.92 -19.66 -0.40
C PRO A 277 -2.82 -19.95 -1.90
N PRO A 278 -2.75 -18.91 -2.77
CA PRO A 278 -2.73 -19.11 -4.23
C PRO A 278 -1.56 -19.95 -4.74
N GLY A 279 -0.43 -19.96 -4.04
CA GLY A 279 0.70 -20.83 -4.39
C GLY A 279 0.36 -22.32 -4.36
N HIS A 280 -0.60 -22.76 -3.55
CA HIS A 280 -1.00 -24.16 -3.42
C HIS A 280 -1.92 -24.63 -4.58
N TRP A 281 -2.59 -23.70 -5.26
CA TRP A 281 -3.46 -24.04 -6.42
C TRP A 281 -2.90 -23.52 -7.76
N GLY A 282 -1.58 -23.27 -7.81
CA GLY A 282 -0.86 -23.12 -9.07
C GLY A 282 -0.55 -21.69 -9.48
N ALA A 283 -0.73 -20.68 -8.60
CA ALA A 283 -0.26 -19.34 -8.90
C ALA A 283 1.26 -19.32 -9.12
N ASP A 284 1.69 -18.67 -10.17
CA ASP A 284 3.12 -18.46 -10.47
C ASP A 284 3.69 -17.23 -9.72
N ILE A 285 2.85 -16.20 -9.56
CA ILE A 285 3.17 -14.96 -8.84
C ILE A 285 1.96 -14.58 -7.99
N VAL A 286 2.21 -14.17 -6.76
CA VAL A 286 1.20 -13.60 -5.86
C VAL A 286 1.63 -12.21 -5.46
N VAL A 287 0.71 -11.25 -5.54
CA VAL A 287 0.90 -9.86 -5.16
C VAL A 287 -0.23 -9.41 -4.23
N GLY A 288 -0.01 -8.36 -3.46
CA GLY A 288 -1.04 -7.84 -2.57
C GLY A 288 -0.62 -6.55 -1.89
N GLU A 289 -1.55 -5.96 -1.13
CA GLU A 289 -1.27 -4.83 -0.27
C GLU A 289 -0.84 -5.34 1.11
N GLY A 290 0.29 -4.82 1.59
CA GLY A 290 0.83 -5.17 2.90
C GLY A 290 0.35 -4.28 4.04
N GLN A 291 -0.31 -3.16 3.74
CA GLN A 291 -0.79 -2.17 4.70
C GLN A 291 -1.54 -2.78 5.89
N PRO A 292 -2.40 -3.79 5.73
CA PRO A 292 -3.12 -4.39 6.85
C PRO A 292 -2.21 -4.98 7.94
N PHE A 293 -0.97 -5.29 7.60
CA PHE A 293 0.02 -5.74 8.59
C PHE A 293 0.92 -4.58 9.02
N GLY A 294 0.61 -4.00 10.17
CA GLY A 294 1.48 -3.06 10.88
C GLY A 294 1.28 -1.58 10.57
N ILE A 295 0.39 -1.22 9.65
CA ILE A 295 0.12 0.17 9.26
C ILE A 295 -1.38 0.47 9.37
N GLY A 296 -1.72 1.49 10.15
CA GLY A 296 -3.09 2.03 10.16
C GLY A 296 -3.40 2.85 8.90
N PRO A 297 -4.67 3.20 8.67
CA PRO A 297 -5.05 4.14 7.62
C PRO A 297 -4.43 5.51 7.88
N THR A 298 -3.58 5.98 6.99
CA THR A 298 -2.77 7.21 7.16
C THR A 298 -3.00 8.22 6.03
N GLY A 299 -4.18 8.20 5.42
CA GLY A 299 -4.55 9.16 4.37
C GLY A 299 -3.73 9.05 3.08
N GLY A 300 -3.23 7.85 2.76
CA GLY A 300 -2.52 7.59 1.51
C GLY A 300 -1.06 7.15 1.65
N GLY A 301 -0.65 6.76 2.82
CA GLY A 301 0.67 6.18 3.05
C GLY A 301 1.30 6.61 4.39
N PRO A 302 2.41 5.98 4.80
CA PRO A 302 3.14 4.96 4.02
C PRO A 302 2.39 3.63 3.89
N ILE A 303 2.63 2.92 2.79
CA ILE A 303 2.11 1.58 2.50
C ILE A 303 3.23 0.73 1.90
N TYR A 304 3.00 -0.56 1.69
CA TYR A 304 3.95 -1.41 0.99
C TYR A 304 3.24 -2.55 0.27
N GLY A 305 3.81 -2.97 -0.88
CA GLY A 305 3.29 -4.08 -1.67
C GLY A 305 3.99 -5.40 -1.34
N ILE A 306 3.25 -6.48 -1.42
CA ILE A 306 3.73 -7.87 -1.34
C ILE A 306 3.99 -8.38 -2.75
N PHE A 307 5.07 -9.14 -2.93
CA PHE A 307 5.39 -9.84 -4.16
C PHE A 307 6.12 -11.15 -3.86
N ALA A 308 5.52 -12.25 -4.23
CA ALA A 308 6.16 -13.56 -4.15
C ALA A 308 6.01 -14.35 -5.47
N CYS A 309 6.91 -15.26 -5.75
CA CYS A 309 6.89 -16.00 -7.00
C CYS A 309 7.54 -17.39 -6.90
N THR A 310 7.30 -18.21 -7.93
CA THR A 310 8.01 -19.48 -8.14
C THR A 310 9.47 -19.24 -8.59
N LYS A 311 10.30 -20.28 -8.53
CA LYS A 311 11.73 -20.21 -8.90
C LYS A 311 11.96 -19.75 -10.35
N GLU A 312 10.99 -19.98 -11.24
CA GLU A 312 11.08 -19.57 -12.65
C GLU A 312 11.24 -18.05 -12.80
N PHE A 313 10.58 -17.27 -11.95
CA PHE A 313 10.54 -15.81 -12.02
C PHE A 313 11.65 -15.10 -11.23
N LEU A 314 12.36 -15.80 -10.34
CA LEU A 314 13.39 -15.23 -9.44
C LEU A 314 14.36 -14.28 -10.13
N ARG A 315 14.87 -14.64 -11.31
CA ARG A 315 15.93 -13.86 -12.01
C ARG A 315 15.43 -12.55 -12.60
N LEU A 316 14.11 -12.39 -12.75
CA LEU A 316 13.47 -11.19 -13.32
C LEU A 316 12.52 -10.52 -12.33
N MET A 317 12.40 -11.07 -11.14
CA MET A 317 11.62 -10.51 -10.03
C MET A 317 12.08 -9.09 -9.70
N PRO A 318 11.19 -8.11 -9.50
CA PRO A 318 11.53 -6.76 -9.07
C PRO A 318 11.95 -6.72 -7.59
N GLY A 319 12.53 -5.60 -7.17
CA GLY A 319 12.84 -5.32 -5.77
C GLY A 319 14.07 -6.07 -5.24
N ARG A 320 14.37 -5.83 -3.96
CA ARG A 320 15.52 -6.40 -3.27
C ARG A 320 15.23 -7.77 -2.71
N ILE A 321 16.24 -8.62 -2.71
CA ILE A 321 16.19 -9.96 -2.15
C ILE A 321 17.39 -10.17 -1.23
N VAL A 322 17.12 -10.63 -0.02
CA VAL A 322 18.14 -11.07 0.93
C VAL A 322 18.33 -12.57 0.79
N GLY A 323 19.57 -12.99 0.72
CA GLY A 323 19.99 -14.40 0.73
C GLY A 323 20.67 -14.75 2.05
N GLN A 324 20.44 -15.97 2.50
CA GLN A 324 21.16 -16.56 3.62
C GLN A 324 22.41 -17.28 3.11
N SER A 325 23.51 -17.16 3.83
CA SER A 325 24.81 -17.76 3.54
C SER A 325 25.50 -18.16 4.84
N ILE A 326 26.76 -18.51 4.73
CA ILE A 326 27.68 -18.72 5.87
C ILE A 326 28.87 -17.79 5.73
N ASP A 327 29.37 -17.29 6.84
CA ASP A 327 30.59 -16.48 6.90
C ASP A 327 31.86 -17.35 6.89
N THR A 328 33.01 -16.69 6.97
CA THR A 328 34.32 -17.38 6.99
C THR A 328 34.58 -18.22 8.25
N GLU A 329 33.79 -18.03 9.30
CA GLU A 329 33.83 -18.79 10.55
C GLU A 329 32.77 -19.91 10.59
N GLY A 330 31.97 -20.08 9.53
CA GLY A 330 30.89 -21.07 9.44
C GLY A 330 29.60 -20.65 10.13
N LYS A 331 29.42 -19.37 10.52
CA LYS A 331 28.20 -18.85 11.11
C LYS A 331 27.22 -18.41 10.04
N THR A 332 25.92 -18.46 10.36
CA THR A 332 24.87 -17.92 9.49
C THR A 332 25.09 -16.44 9.24
N ALA A 333 25.02 -16.03 7.99
CA ALA A 333 25.17 -14.65 7.54
C ALA A 333 24.13 -14.34 6.46
N TYR A 334 23.82 -13.05 6.32
CA TYR A 334 22.83 -12.55 5.37
C TYR A 334 23.46 -11.51 4.45
N THR A 335 23.01 -11.45 3.19
CA THR A 335 23.49 -10.47 2.22
C THR A 335 22.41 -10.15 1.20
N LEU A 336 22.45 -8.93 0.62
CA LEU A 336 21.68 -8.64 -0.57
C LEU A 336 22.17 -9.51 -1.72
N THR A 337 21.25 -10.14 -2.44
CA THR A 337 21.58 -11.04 -3.55
C THR A 337 20.91 -10.60 -4.85
N LEU A 338 21.46 -11.07 -5.98
CA LEU A 338 20.97 -10.77 -7.33
C LEU A 338 20.90 -9.26 -7.65
N SER A 339 21.70 -8.41 -7.00
CA SER A 339 21.71 -6.95 -7.18
C SER A 339 22.03 -6.52 -8.63
N THR A 340 22.62 -7.41 -9.44
CA THR A 340 22.89 -7.13 -10.88
C THR A 340 21.61 -6.90 -11.70
N ARG A 341 20.39 -7.10 -11.16
CA ARG A 341 19.12 -6.78 -11.82
C ARG A 341 18.74 -5.29 -11.67
N GLU A 342 19.32 -4.59 -10.70
CA GLU A 342 18.93 -3.25 -10.29
C GLU A 342 19.35 -2.17 -11.30
N GLN A 343 18.59 -1.07 -11.35
CA GLN A 343 18.75 0.00 -12.33
C GLN A 343 20.12 0.70 -12.24
N HIS A 344 20.66 0.91 -11.03
CA HIS A 344 21.98 1.56 -10.86
C HIS A 344 23.15 0.73 -11.41
N ILE A 345 22.96 -0.59 -11.61
CA ILE A 345 23.94 -1.48 -12.23
C ILE A 345 23.65 -1.68 -13.72
N ARG A 346 22.40 -2.08 -14.05
CA ARG A 346 21.99 -2.45 -15.42
C ARG A 346 21.52 -1.27 -16.26
N ARG A 347 21.21 -0.12 -15.65
CA ARG A 347 20.69 1.07 -16.31
C ARG A 347 19.41 0.74 -17.12
N HIS A 348 19.38 1.05 -18.42
CA HIS A 348 18.25 0.77 -19.31
C HIS A 348 17.93 -0.73 -19.51
N ARG A 349 18.83 -1.63 -19.09
CA ARG A 349 18.63 -3.08 -19.16
C ARG A 349 18.10 -3.68 -17.85
N ALA A 350 17.83 -2.86 -16.85
CA ALA A 350 17.25 -3.33 -15.60
C ALA A 350 15.88 -3.96 -15.82
N THR A 351 15.53 -4.90 -14.97
CA THR A 351 14.21 -5.59 -15.04
C THR A 351 13.09 -4.72 -14.51
N SER A 352 13.40 -3.75 -13.66
CA SER A 352 12.46 -2.81 -13.05
C SER A 352 13.15 -1.47 -12.83
N ASN A 353 12.38 -0.39 -12.67
CA ASN A 353 12.85 0.93 -12.28
C ASN A 353 12.83 1.17 -10.76
N ILE A 354 12.48 0.16 -9.97
CA ILE A 354 12.48 0.24 -8.51
C ILE A 354 13.93 0.41 -8.04
N CYS A 355 14.18 1.51 -7.32
CA CYS A 355 15.49 1.81 -6.74
C CYS A 355 15.52 1.48 -5.25
N SER A 356 14.57 1.99 -4.49
CA SER A 356 14.36 1.69 -3.07
C SER A 356 13.02 0.96 -2.88
N ASN A 357 12.83 0.40 -1.72
CA ASN A 357 11.60 -0.25 -1.32
C ASN A 357 11.19 0.25 0.08
N GLU A 358 10.01 -0.12 0.52
CA GLU A 358 9.43 0.30 1.80
C GLU A 358 9.96 -0.58 2.95
N THR A 359 11.29 -0.68 3.11
CA THR A 359 11.90 -1.66 4.04
C THR A 359 11.41 -1.50 5.46
N LEU A 360 11.43 -0.28 6.03
CA LEU A 360 11.01 -0.05 7.41
C LEU A 360 9.54 -0.44 7.61
N ILE A 361 8.69 -0.09 6.64
CA ILE A 361 7.26 -0.37 6.69
C ILE A 361 7.00 -1.88 6.53
N ALA A 362 7.74 -2.56 5.66
CA ALA A 362 7.71 -4.02 5.53
C ALA A 362 8.13 -4.71 6.82
N LEU A 363 9.14 -4.18 7.54
CA LEU A 363 9.52 -4.70 8.85
C LEU A 363 8.45 -4.49 9.92
N MET A 364 7.67 -3.39 9.86
CA MET A 364 6.48 -3.25 10.70
C MET A 364 5.48 -4.38 10.42
N GLY A 365 5.31 -4.75 9.16
CA GLY A 365 4.53 -5.93 8.76
C GLY A 365 5.06 -7.24 9.35
N ALA A 366 6.36 -7.47 9.29
CA ALA A 366 6.99 -8.64 9.91
C ALA A 366 6.79 -8.68 11.43
N MET A 367 6.96 -7.53 12.10
CA MET A 367 6.70 -7.40 13.54
C MET A 367 5.24 -7.74 13.89
N HIS A 368 4.29 -7.23 13.09
CA HIS A 368 2.87 -7.51 13.30
C HIS A 368 2.53 -8.98 13.05
N MET A 369 2.98 -9.57 11.94
CA MET A 369 2.80 -10.99 11.64
C MET A 369 3.43 -11.88 12.72
N SER A 370 4.60 -11.50 13.27
CA SER A 370 5.25 -12.23 14.39
C SER A 370 4.41 -12.19 15.68
N LEU A 371 3.73 -11.06 15.96
CA LEU A 371 2.84 -10.94 17.11
C LEU A 371 1.56 -11.75 16.94
N LEU A 372 1.01 -11.81 15.74
CA LEU A 372 -0.17 -12.60 15.43
C LEU A 372 0.15 -14.12 15.47
N GLY A 373 1.22 -14.52 14.80
CA GLY A 373 1.45 -15.92 14.49
C GLY A 373 0.32 -16.52 13.64
N PRO A 374 0.38 -17.80 13.27
CA PRO A 374 -0.63 -18.44 12.44
C PRO A 374 -2.01 -18.46 13.10
N GLU A 375 -2.08 -18.80 14.39
CA GLU A 375 -3.35 -18.82 15.13
C GLU A 375 -3.97 -17.42 15.30
N GLY A 376 -3.16 -16.37 15.49
CA GLY A 376 -3.63 -14.99 15.60
C GLY A 376 -4.16 -14.50 14.26
N LEU A 377 -3.51 -14.86 13.16
CA LEU A 377 -3.99 -14.51 11.81
C LEU A 377 -5.32 -15.18 11.48
N GLU A 378 -5.47 -16.48 11.79
CA GLU A 378 -6.74 -17.21 11.63
C GLU A 378 -7.86 -16.55 12.45
N LYS A 379 -7.61 -16.22 13.72
CA LYS A 379 -8.58 -15.54 14.59
C LYS A 379 -8.95 -14.15 14.07
N LEU A 380 -7.97 -13.39 13.58
CA LEU A 380 -8.19 -12.06 12.99
C LEU A 380 -9.08 -12.17 11.74
N ALA A 381 -8.72 -13.05 10.81
CA ALA A 381 -9.47 -13.28 9.58
C ALA A 381 -10.90 -13.79 9.88
N THR A 382 -11.05 -14.72 10.83
CA THR A 382 -12.36 -15.22 11.27
C THR A 382 -13.23 -14.10 11.84
N ARG A 383 -12.65 -13.22 12.65
CA ARG A 383 -13.39 -12.09 13.24
C ARG A 383 -13.86 -11.11 12.17
N ILE A 384 -12.99 -10.75 11.22
CA ILE A 384 -13.34 -9.87 10.09
C ILE A 384 -14.48 -10.48 9.28
N SER A 385 -14.35 -11.74 8.87
CA SER A 385 -15.39 -12.44 8.10
C SER A 385 -16.72 -12.51 8.88
N SER A 386 -16.69 -12.84 10.16
CA SER A 386 -17.88 -12.87 11.01
C SER A 386 -18.56 -11.50 11.11
N SER A 387 -17.78 -10.41 11.28
CA SER A 387 -18.30 -9.05 11.27
C SER A 387 -18.95 -8.70 9.93
N THR A 388 -18.31 -9.10 8.82
CA THR A 388 -18.82 -8.87 7.47
C THR A 388 -20.18 -9.52 7.26
N TYR A 389 -20.34 -10.79 7.63
CA TYR A 389 -21.62 -11.49 7.51
C TYR A 389 -22.69 -10.91 8.46
N ALA A 390 -22.32 -10.45 9.65
CA ALA A 390 -23.25 -9.80 10.57
C ALA A 390 -23.77 -8.46 10.00
N VAL A 391 -22.89 -7.63 9.43
CA VAL A 391 -23.26 -6.38 8.76
C VAL A 391 -24.14 -6.67 7.55
N MET A 392 -23.73 -7.62 6.69
CA MET A 392 -24.47 -8.02 5.50
C MET A 392 -25.90 -8.47 5.84
N GLU A 393 -26.07 -9.34 6.85
CA GLU A 393 -27.37 -9.80 7.30
C GLU A 393 -28.24 -8.65 7.86
N ALA A 394 -27.61 -7.66 8.49
CA ALA A 394 -28.33 -6.53 9.05
C ALA A 394 -28.81 -5.55 7.96
N VAL A 395 -27.95 -5.17 7.01
CA VAL A 395 -28.31 -4.20 5.97
C VAL A 395 -29.28 -4.76 4.92
N THR A 396 -29.23 -6.05 4.64
CA THR A 396 -30.17 -6.70 3.70
C THR A 396 -31.60 -6.86 4.23
N LYS A 397 -31.83 -6.57 5.52
CA LYS A 397 -33.19 -6.48 6.12
C LYS A 397 -33.85 -5.12 5.87
N ILE A 398 -33.09 -4.12 5.41
CA ILE A 398 -33.62 -2.79 5.09
C ILE A 398 -34.42 -2.87 3.79
N PRO A 399 -35.68 -2.39 3.75
CA PRO A 399 -36.47 -2.41 2.53
C PRO A 399 -35.79 -1.71 1.35
N GLY A 400 -35.75 -2.36 0.21
CA GLY A 400 -35.13 -1.84 -1.02
C GLY A 400 -33.60 -1.99 -1.07
N VAL A 401 -32.96 -2.61 -0.09
CA VAL A 401 -31.53 -2.95 -0.11
C VAL A 401 -31.36 -4.43 -0.46
N GLU A 402 -30.58 -4.72 -1.49
CA GLU A 402 -30.33 -6.07 -1.98
C GLU A 402 -28.83 -6.34 -2.14
N LEU A 403 -28.39 -7.59 -1.97
CA LEU A 403 -27.03 -7.98 -2.34
C LEU A 403 -26.88 -7.97 -3.87
N VAL A 404 -25.78 -7.43 -4.37
CA VAL A 404 -25.46 -7.48 -5.80
C VAL A 404 -25.19 -8.92 -6.24
N ASN A 405 -24.51 -9.72 -5.39
CA ASN A 405 -24.17 -11.11 -5.67
C ASN A 405 -24.66 -12.02 -4.51
N PRO A 406 -25.95 -12.38 -4.46
CA PRO A 406 -26.55 -13.05 -3.30
C PRO A 406 -26.03 -14.46 -3.03
N GLY A 407 -25.35 -15.11 -3.98
CA GLY A 407 -24.73 -16.42 -3.82
C GLY A 407 -23.23 -16.38 -3.51
N GLY A 408 -22.62 -15.18 -3.43
CA GLY A 408 -21.19 -15.02 -3.26
C GLY A 408 -20.70 -15.36 -1.86
N ALA A 409 -19.46 -15.83 -1.77
CA ALA A 409 -18.70 -15.86 -0.51
C ALA A 409 -17.87 -14.59 -0.39
N PHE A 410 -17.83 -13.98 0.79
CA PHE A 410 -17.16 -12.69 1.02
C PHE A 410 -16.17 -12.79 2.18
N PHE A 411 -15.14 -11.96 2.14
CA PHE A 411 -14.19 -11.86 3.25
C PHE A 411 -14.44 -10.62 4.11
N ARG A 412 -14.09 -9.42 3.60
CA ARG A 412 -14.26 -8.16 4.35
C ARG A 412 -15.08 -7.11 3.61
N GLU A 413 -15.39 -7.33 2.35
CA GLU A 413 -16.15 -6.42 1.52
C GLU A 413 -17.28 -7.16 0.83
N PHE A 414 -18.40 -6.48 0.61
CA PHE A 414 -19.53 -6.97 -0.19
C PHE A 414 -20.29 -5.78 -0.79
N ALA A 415 -20.88 -5.99 -1.96
CA ALA A 415 -21.65 -4.97 -2.66
C ALA A 415 -23.15 -5.10 -2.40
N ILE A 416 -23.82 -3.98 -2.13
CA ILE A 416 -25.26 -3.87 -2.03
C ILE A 416 -25.81 -2.93 -3.09
N ARG A 417 -27.00 -3.22 -3.59
CA ARG A 417 -27.81 -2.35 -4.44
C ARG A 417 -28.82 -1.59 -3.60
N LEU A 418 -28.98 -0.32 -3.86
CA LEU A 418 -29.82 0.62 -3.14
C LEU A 418 -31.05 1.02 -3.97
N PRO A 419 -32.15 1.51 -3.36
CA PRO A 419 -33.31 2.01 -4.07
C PRO A 419 -33.09 3.35 -4.79
N GLY A 420 -31.91 3.95 -4.64
CA GLY A 420 -31.52 5.23 -5.26
C GLY A 420 -30.01 5.39 -5.33
N PRO A 421 -29.51 6.59 -5.73
CA PRO A 421 -28.08 6.81 -5.94
C PRO A 421 -27.22 6.60 -4.70
N ALA A 422 -26.14 5.83 -4.81
CA ALA A 422 -25.21 5.54 -3.71
C ALA A 422 -24.59 6.82 -3.12
N LYS A 423 -24.31 7.82 -3.95
CA LYS A 423 -23.81 9.13 -3.52
C LYS A 423 -24.72 9.84 -2.53
N ASP A 424 -26.07 9.75 -2.73
CA ASP A 424 -27.04 10.41 -1.87
C ASP A 424 -27.15 9.66 -0.53
N ALA A 425 -27.09 8.31 -0.57
CA ALA A 425 -27.02 7.47 0.62
C ALA A 425 -25.77 7.80 1.46
N LEU A 426 -24.59 7.91 0.83
CA LEU A 426 -23.34 8.28 1.52
C LEU A 426 -23.45 9.67 2.17
N SER A 427 -24.03 10.64 1.49
CA SER A 427 -24.21 11.99 2.03
C SER A 427 -25.14 11.99 3.25
N SER A 428 -26.20 11.18 3.23
CA SER A 428 -27.12 11.04 4.36
C SER A 428 -26.47 10.30 5.56
N MET A 429 -25.69 9.26 5.29
CA MET A 429 -24.94 8.55 6.32
C MET A 429 -23.89 9.42 6.98
N ASP A 430 -23.14 10.22 6.21
CA ASP A 430 -22.14 11.16 6.75
C ASP A 430 -22.80 12.23 7.63
N ALA A 431 -23.96 12.76 7.23
CA ALA A 431 -24.75 13.68 8.06
C ALA A 431 -25.23 13.03 9.37
N SER A 432 -25.41 11.71 9.38
CA SER A 432 -25.77 10.90 10.57
C SER A 432 -24.55 10.45 11.38
N GLY A 433 -23.33 10.85 10.98
CA GLY A 433 -22.08 10.51 11.67
C GLY A 433 -21.53 9.12 11.35
N VAL A 434 -21.98 8.48 10.27
CA VAL A 434 -21.52 7.17 9.82
C VAL A 434 -20.70 7.34 8.53
N LEU A 435 -19.48 6.80 8.51
CA LEU A 435 -18.69 6.68 7.28
C LEU A 435 -19.17 5.43 6.55
N GLY A 436 -20.04 5.61 5.56
CA GLY A 436 -20.56 4.55 4.71
C GLY A 436 -19.45 3.95 3.82
N GLY A 437 -19.78 2.97 3.01
CA GLY A 437 -18.86 2.29 2.11
C GLY A 437 -18.33 3.18 0.96
N PHE A 438 -18.09 2.56 -0.17
CA PHE A 438 -17.60 3.19 -1.39
C PHE A 438 -18.69 3.15 -2.48
N ASP A 439 -18.95 4.30 -3.13
CA ASP A 439 -19.85 4.41 -4.27
C ASP A 439 -19.23 3.74 -5.50
N LEU A 440 -19.77 2.57 -5.90
CA LEU A 440 -19.30 1.81 -7.05
C LEU A 440 -19.53 2.52 -8.39
N GLY A 441 -20.40 3.53 -8.44
CA GLY A 441 -20.55 4.42 -9.60
C GLY A 441 -19.30 5.21 -9.94
N ASN A 442 -18.35 5.38 -8.98
CA ASN A 442 -17.02 5.94 -9.26
C ASN A 442 -16.12 4.98 -10.07
N TRP A 443 -16.43 3.69 -10.07
CA TRP A 443 -15.70 2.68 -10.83
C TRP A 443 -16.45 2.28 -12.11
N TRP A 444 -17.76 2.06 -12.00
CA TRP A 444 -18.65 1.61 -13.08
C TRP A 444 -19.95 2.43 -13.04
N GLU A 445 -20.21 3.22 -14.09
CA GLU A 445 -21.36 4.15 -14.15
C GLU A 445 -22.70 3.41 -14.00
N GLU A 446 -22.80 2.18 -14.49
CA GLU A 446 -23.95 1.29 -14.35
C GLU A 446 -24.20 0.79 -12.92
N MET A 447 -23.26 0.98 -12.01
CA MET A 447 -23.36 0.65 -10.59
C MET A 447 -23.52 1.88 -9.67
N SER A 448 -24.05 2.99 -10.21
CA SER A 448 -24.24 4.24 -9.46
C SER A 448 -25.27 4.16 -8.33
N ASP A 449 -26.06 3.09 -8.29
CA ASP A 449 -26.96 2.70 -7.21
C ASP A 449 -26.36 1.65 -6.26
N CYS A 450 -25.08 1.33 -6.39
CA CYS A 450 -24.44 0.27 -5.63
C CYS A 450 -23.36 0.83 -4.68
N LEU A 451 -23.33 0.29 -3.47
CA LEU A 451 -22.35 0.56 -2.43
C LEU A 451 -21.51 -0.66 -2.13
N LEU A 452 -20.18 -0.50 -2.10
CA LEU A 452 -19.28 -1.49 -1.54
C LEU A 452 -19.10 -1.20 -0.05
N ILE A 453 -19.52 -2.10 0.80
CA ILE A 453 -19.40 -2.02 2.26
C ILE A 453 -18.13 -2.75 2.70
N GLY A 454 -17.30 -2.08 3.52
CA GLY A 454 -16.10 -2.68 4.09
C GLY A 454 -16.26 -2.93 5.58
N CYS A 455 -15.64 -4.01 6.07
CA CYS A 455 -15.66 -4.41 7.47
C CYS A 455 -14.25 -4.71 7.99
N ASP A 456 -14.07 -4.50 9.28
CA ASP A 456 -12.84 -4.83 10.00
C ASP A 456 -13.14 -5.58 11.30
N GLU A 457 -12.09 -5.95 12.03
CA GLU A 457 -12.20 -6.65 13.31
C GLU A 457 -12.74 -5.78 14.46
N GLY A 458 -12.81 -4.46 14.28
CA GLY A 458 -13.27 -3.51 15.29
C GLY A 458 -14.77 -3.24 15.26
N ILE A 459 -15.49 -3.71 14.24
CA ILE A 459 -16.95 -3.51 14.11
C ILE A 459 -17.68 -4.07 15.32
N THR A 460 -18.54 -3.23 15.93
CA THR A 460 -19.38 -3.57 17.08
C THR A 460 -20.86 -3.64 16.70
N GLU A 461 -21.69 -4.21 17.57
CA GLU A 461 -23.17 -4.20 17.40
C GLU A 461 -23.73 -2.76 17.33
N SER A 462 -23.12 -1.82 18.06
CA SER A 462 -23.49 -0.40 18.01
C SER A 462 -23.19 0.22 16.65
N ASP A 463 -22.05 -0.13 16.03
CA ASP A 463 -21.68 0.35 14.69
C ASP A 463 -22.67 -0.19 13.65
N ILE A 464 -23.02 -1.47 13.74
CA ILE A 464 -24.02 -2.10 12.86
C ILE A 464 -25.36 -1.40 13.00
N SER A 465 -25.83 -1.15 14.24
CA SER A 465 -27.08 -0.43 14.48
C SER A 465 -27.05 0.98 13.88
N SER A 466 -25.95 1.71 14.06
CA SER A 466 -25.78 3.05 13.50
C SER A 466 -25.82 3.05 11.96
N LEU A 467 -25.22 2.06 11.30
CA LEU A 467 -25.29 1.90 9.85
C LEU A 467 -26.72 1.61 9.38
N VAL A 468 -27.40 0.66 10.04
CA VAL A 468 -28.78 0.27 9.70
C VAL A 468 -29.74 1.44 9.88
N ASP A 469 -29.61 2.19 10.98
CA ASP A 469 -30.45 3.35 11.25
C ASP A 469 -30.24 4.47 10.22
N ALA A 470 -28.97 4.79 9.89
CA ALA A 470 -28.64 5.83 8.93
C ALA A 470 -29.08 5.47 7.50
N LEU A 471 -28.80 4.24 7.06
CA LEU A 471 -29.17 3.75 5.73
C LEU A 471 -30.70 3.54 5.61
N GLY A 472 -31.35 3.01 6.69
CA GLY A 472 -32.77 2.80 6.73
C GLY A 472 -33.57 4.12 6.73
N ALA A 473 -33.10 5.14 7.43
CA ALA A 473 -33.71 6.47 7.39
C ALA A 473 -33.65 7.10 6.00
N TRP A 474 -32.54 6.93 5.28
CA TRP A 474 -32.41 7.39 3.90
C TRP A 474 -33.31 6.59 2.94
N SER A 475 -33.26 5.28 3.00
CA SER A 475 -34.04 4.37 2.14
C SER A 475 -35.55 4.57 2.30
N GLY A 476 -36.05 4.80 3.51
CA GLY A 476 -37.47 5.08 3.78
C GLY A 476 -37.96 6.45 3.27
N GLY A 477 -37.07 7.34 2.85
CA GLY A 477 -37.39 8.64 2.22
C GLY A 477 -37.30 8.66 0.71
N VAL A 478 -36.90 7.56 0.08
CA VAL A 478 -36.83 7.39 -1.38
C VAL A 478 -38.15 6.79 -1.83
N GLU A 479 -39.14 7.64 -2.28
CA GLU A 479 -40.39 7.24 -2.92
C GLU A 479 -40.28 7.25 -4.46
#